data_fce96fd779a69f136dc88f63267e3d50
#
_entry.id   fce96fd779a69f136dc88f63267e3d50
#
_cell.length_a   1.000
_cell.length_b   1.000
_cell.length_c   1.000
_cell.angle_alpha   90.00
_cell.angle_beta   90.00
_cell.angle_gamma   90.00
#
_symmetry.space_group_name_H-M   'P 1'
#
loop_
_entity.id
_entity.type
_entity.pdbx_description
1 polymer ?
#
loop_
_entity_poly.entity_id
_entity_poly.type
_entity_poly.pdbx_seq_one_letter_code
_entity_poly.pdbx_strand_id
1 'polypeptide(L)'
;IYPVHVIGSSNADLVLQVDRMPKLGETVLGNSFSIVSGGKGANQAVAAAKAGGKVRFASSIGADAFGDLLISSLAQQEVNCDLVSTCEGMPTGVATVQVNREGDNQIVVVPGANMALSPDQVDKALRNTPAGTVVLLQLEVPINLVAHAAHKAAGNGCFVILDPAPI
;
A
#
# COMPACT_ATOMS: atom_id res chain seq x y z
N ILE A 1 19.49 11.62 8.00
CA ILE A 1 18.50 10.61 7.58
C ILE A 1 17.24 10.87 8.40
N TYR A 2 16.16 11.24 7.73
CA TYR A 2 14.88 11.52 8.39
C TYR A 2 14.09 10.22 8.57
N PRO A 3 13.58 9.93 9.78
CA PRO A 3 12.68 8.79 9.98
C PRO A 3 11.33 9.07 9.33
N VAL A 4 10.85 8.07 8.56
CA VAL A 4 9.55 8.10 7.90
C VAL A 4 8.78 6.84 8.30
N HIS A 5 7.58 7.00 8.81
CA HIS A 5 6.65 5.91 9.02
C HIS A 5 5.54 6.00 7.98
N VAL A 6 5.25 4.90 7.31
CA VAL A 6 4.12 4.79 6.39
C VAL A 6 3.14 3.80 6.99
N ILE A 7 1.89 4.19 7.12
CA ILE A 7 0.79 3.32 7.56
C ILE A 7 -0.23 3.31 6.45
N GLY A 8 -0.44 2.16 5.80
CA GLY A 8 -1.29 2.12 4.63
C GLY A 8 -1.35 0.79 3.92
N SER A 9 -1.87 0.83 2.70
CA SER A 9 -2.15 -0.31 1.85
C SER A 9 -0.91 -0.89 1.17
N SER A 10 -1.03 -2.18 0.85
CA SER A 10 -0.17 -2.87 -0.12
C SER A 10 -1.01 -3.80 -0.99
N ASN A 11 -0.80 -3.77 -2.30
CA ASN A 11 -1.52 -4.55 -3.28
C ASN A 11 -0.57 -5.26 -4.24
N ALA A 12 -0.96 -6.43 -4.72
CA ALA A 12 -0.40 -6.99 -5.94
C ALA A 12 -1.17 -6.42 -7.14
N ASP A 13 -0.51 -5.61 -7.95
CA ASP A 13 -1.11 -5.02 -9.14
C ASP A 13 -0.91 -5.96 -10.32
N LEU A 14 -2.02 -6.51 -10.84
CA LEU A 14 -2.08 -7.39 -12.00
C LEU A 14 -2.24 -6.51 -13.25
N VAL A 15 -1.14 -6.19 -13.89
CA VAL A 15 -1.10 -5.27 -15.03
C VAL A 15 -1.26 -6.03 -16.34
N LEU A 16 -2.31 -5.73 -17.09
CA LEU A 16 -2.61 -6.29 -18.40
C LEU A 16 -2.51 -5.19 -19.45
N GLN A 17 -1.69 -5.40 -20.48
CA GLN A 17 -1.66 -4.51 -21.62
C GLN A 17 -2.60 -5.05 -22.73
N VAL A 18 -3.44 -4.18 -23.25
CA VAL A 18 -4.42 -4.49 -24.30
C VAL A 18 -4.33 -3.45 -25.41
N ASP A 19 -4.75 -3.82 -26.62
CA ASP A 19 -4.82 -2.84 -27.72
C ASP A 19 -5.90 -1.80 -27.48
N ARG A 20 -7.03 -2.22 -26.91
CA ARG A 20 -8.16 -1.39 -26.53
C ARG A 20 -8.92 -2.01 -25.37
N MET A 21 -9.66 -1.21 -24.65
CA MET A 21 -10.51 -1.70 -23.55
C MET A 21 -11.67 -2.55 -24.09
N PRO A 22 -12.02 -3.67 -23.43
CA PRO A 22 -13.19 -4.47 -23.78
C PRO A 22 -14.49 -3.69 -23.51
N LYS A 23 -15.49 -3.86 -24.37
CA LYS A 23 -16.87 -3.43 -24.08
C LYS A 23 -17.58 -4.47 -23.20
N LEU A 24 -18.74 -4.10 -22.67
CA LEU A 24 -19.58 -5.04 -21.90
C LEU A 24 -19.87 -6.31 -22.72
N GLY A 25 -19.57 -7.48 -22.12
CA GLY A 25 -19.76 -8.79 -22.75
C GLY A 25 -18.71 -9.15 -23.80
N GLU A 26 -17.69 -8.32 -24.02
CA GLU A 26 -16.64 -8.56 -25.00
C GLU A 26 -15.42 -9.25 -24.36
N THR A 27 -14.78 -10.13 -25.13
CA THR A 27 -13.46 -10.68 -24.81
C THR A 27 -12.44 -10.09 -25.77
N VAL A 28 -11.36 -9.52 -25.22
CA VAL A 28 -10.19 -9.06 -26.00
C VAL A 28 -8.96 -9.86 -25.60
N LEU A 29 -8.02 -10.03 -26.54
CA LEU A 29 -6.73 -10.64 -26.23
C LEU A 29 -5.78 -9.58 -25.71
N GLY A 30 -5.12 -9.87 -24.58
CA GLY A 30 -4.06 -9.03 -24.03
C GLY A 30 -2.72 -9.27 -24.72
N ASN A 31 -1.86 -8.27 -24.70
CA ASN A 31 -0.52 -8.31 -25.30
C ASN A 31 0.54 -8.77 -24.31
N SER A 32 0.39 -8.40 -23.02
CA SER A 32 1.30 -8.79 -21.96
C SER A 32 0.59 -8.79 -20.61
N PHE A 33 1.21 -9.48 -19.65
CA PHE A 33 0.80 -9.56 -18.26
C PHE A 33 2.01 -9.44 -17.35
N SER A 34 1.89 -8.65 -16.29
CA SER A 34 2.89 -8.58 -15.23
C SER A 34 2.24 -8.41 -13.87
N ILE A 35 2.93 -8.83 -12.82
CA ILE A 35 2.53 -8.62 -11.43
C ILE A 35 3.58 -7.69 -10.81
N VAL A 36 3.12 -6.57 -10.27
CA VAL A 36 4.00 -5.57 -9.65
C VAL A 36 3.52 -5.25 -8.23
N SER A 37 4.45 -4.88 -7.37
CA SER A 37 4.12 -4.35 -6.05
C SER A 37 3.46 -2.99 -6.20
N GLY A 38 2.28 -2.82 -5.60
CA GLY A 38 1.47 -1.63 -5.65
C GLY A 38 0.79 -1.35 -4.32
N GLY A 39 -0.27 -0.54 -4.37
CA GLY A 39 -0.93 0.04 -3.21
C GLY A 39 -0.30 1.37 -2.81
N LYS A 40 -1.15 2.36 -2.48
CA LYS A 40 -0.68 3.74 -2.20
C LYS A 40 0.32 3.79 -1.04
N GLY A 41 0.08 3.00 0.03
CA GLY A 41 1.00 2.90 1.15
C GLY A 41 2.37 2.35 0.75
N ALA A 42 2.41 1.21 0.05
CA ALA A 42 3.65 0.60 -0.42
C ALA A 42 4.40 1.53 -1.40
N ASN A 43 3.68 2.17 -2.32
CA ASN A 43 4.27 3.13 -3.27
C ASN A 43 4.91 4.33 -2.56
N GLN A 44 4.25 4.88 -1.54
CA GLN A 44 4.82 5.97 -0.73
C GLN A 44 6.02 5.51 0.09
N ALA A 45 6.00 4.28 0.64
CA ALA A 45 7.13 3.71 1.37
C ALA A 45 8.37 3.58 0.47
N VAL A 46 8.19 3.04 -0.74
CA VAL A 46 9.27 2.92 -1.73
C VAL A 46 9.78 4.29 -2.17
N ALA A 47 8.88 5.24 -2.45
CA ALA A 47 9.27 6.59 -2.86
C ALA A 47 10.07 7.31 -1.76
N ALA A 48 9.64 7.20 -0.50
CA ALA A 48 10.35 7.77 0.63
C ALA A 48 11.74 7.13 0.85
N ALA A 49 11.85 5.80 0.69
CA ALA A 49 13.14 5.10 0.79
C ALA A 49 14.10 5.56 -0.32
N LYS A 50 13.62 5.62 -1.57
CA LYS A 50 14.41 6.15 -2.70
C LYS A 50 14.83 7.61 -2.55
N ALA A 51 14.06 8.41 -1.81
CA ALA A 51 14.42 9.77 -1.44
C ALA A 51 15.42 9.86 -0.26
N GLY A 52 15.91 8.73 0.24
CA GLY A 52 16.89 8.65 1.33
C GLY A 52 16.29 8.64 2.72
N GLY A 53 14.98 8.44 2.85
CA GLY A 53 14.30 8.26 4.15
C GLY A 53 14.62 6.91 4.78
N LYS A 54 14.68 6.86 6.12
CA LYS A 54 14.68 5.60 6.86
C LYS A 54 13.23 5.19 7.12
N VAL A 55 12.71 4.30 6.25
CA VAL A 55 11.28 3.98 6.20
C VAL A 55 10.94 2.76 7.04
N ARG A 56 9.88 2.88 7.86
CA ARG A 56 9.17 1.76 8.48
C ARG A 56 7.76 1.73 7.91
N PHE A 57 7.34 0.56 7.47
CA PHE A 57 6.03 0.37 6.84
C PHE A 57 5.13 -0.53 7.69
N ALA A 58 3.95 -0.02 8.03
CA ALA A 58 2.90 -0.77 8.71
C ALA A 58 1.74 -1.00 7.74
N SER A 59 1.43 -2.25 7.52
CA SER A 59 0.39 -2.72 6.59
C SER A 59 -0.12 -4.09 7.01
N SER A 60 -1.09 -4.62 6.26
CA SER A 60 -1.57 -5.98 6.44
C SER A 60 -1.66 -6.67 5.07
N ILE A 61 -1.17 -7.91 5.01
CA ILE A 61 -1.18 -8.78 3.84
C ILE A 61 -1.85 -10.12 4.16
N GLY A 62 -2.22 -10.88 3.14
CA GLY A 62 -2.68 -12.25 3.31
C GLY A 62 -1.53 -13.24 3.45
N ALA A 63 -1.84 -14.45 3.94
CA ALA A 63 -0.92 -15.60 3.96
C ALA A 63 -0.91 -16.28 2.58
N ASP A 64 -0.43 -15.58 1.54
CA ASP A 64 -0.47 -16.03 0.16
C ASP A 64 0.77 -15.57 -0.64
N ALA A 65 0.91 -16.10 -1.87
CA ALA A 65 2.05 -15.80 -2.73
C ALA A 65 2.18 -14.30 -3.09
N PHE A 66 1.08 -13.55 -3.10
CA PHE A 66 1.12 -12.10 -3.32
C PHE A 66 1.69 -11.38 -2.11
N GLY A 67 1.34 -11.81 -0.88
CA GLY A 67 1.94 -11.27 0.34
C GLY A 67 3.45 -11.47 0.36
N ASP A 68 3.94 -12.67 0.03
CA ASP A 68 5.37 -12.98 -0.05
C ASP A 68 6.08 -12.13 -1.11
N LEU A 69 5.45 -11.94 -2.27
CA LEU A 69 5.97 -11.08 -3.33
C LEU A 69 6.12 -9.63 -2.86
N LEU A 70 5.10 -9.10 -2.17
CA LEU A 70 5.12 -7.72 -1.67
C LEU A 70 6.23 -7.51 -0.64
N ILE A 71 6.38 -8.40 0.34
CA ILE A 71 7.45 -8.32 1.35
C ILE A 71 8.82 -8.34 0.67
N SER A 72 9.02 -9.29 -0.26
CA SER A 72 10.29 -9.42 -0.99
C SER A 72 10.61 -8.15 -1.79
N SER A 73 9.61 -7.60 -2.49
CA SER A 73 9.77 -6.38 -3.28
C SER A 73 10.11 -5.16 -2.41
N LEU A 74 9.42 -4.99 -1.29
CA LEU A 74 9.65 -3.88 -0.36
C LEU A 74 11.03 -3.97 0.31
N ALA A 75 11.45 -5.17 0.70
CA ALA A 75 12.77 -5.40 1.28
C ALA A 75 13.91 -5.06 0.30
N GLN A 76 13.75 -5.38 -0.99
CA GLN A 76 14.70 -4.98 -2.04
C GLN A 76 14.83 -3.46 -2.23
N GLN A 77 13.81 -2.69 -1.80
CA GLN A 77 13.80 -1.23 -1.81
C GLN A 77 14.19 -0.62 -0.45
N GLU A 78 14.81 -1.41 0.44
CA GLU A 78 15.27 -1.00 1.77
C GLU A 78 14.15 -0.46 2.69
N VAL A 79 12.90 -0.89 2.46
CA VAL A 79 11.76 -0.61 3.35
C VAL A 79 11.75 -1.62 4.49
N ASN A 80 11.74 -1.14 5.74
CA ASN A 80 11.58 -2.02 6.89
C ASN A 80 10.12 -2.46 7.03
N CYS A 81 9.89 -3.77 6.90
CA CYS A 81 8.57 -4.42 6.92
C CYS A 81 8.24 -5.13 8.24
N ASP A 82 8.98 -4.90 9.34
CA ASP A 82 8.76 -5.57 10.65
C ASP A 82 7.36 -5.32 11.23
N LEU A 83 6.65 -4.32 10.69
CA LEU A 83 5.29 -3.93 11.09
C LEU A 83 4.22 -4.34 10.07
N VAL A 84 4.60 -5.06 9.02
CA VAL A 84 3.63 -5.69 8.11
C VAL A 84 3.16 -6.98 8.75
N SER A 85 1.85 -7.10 8.94
CA SER A 85 1.24 -8.30 9.54
C SER A 85 0.65 -9.20 8.47
N THR A 86 0.70 -10.49 8.71
CA THR A 86 0.00 -11.48 7.90
C THR A 86 -1.36 -11.78 8.52
N CYS A 87 -2.41 -11.70 7.72
CA CYS A 87 -3.79 -11.98 8.12
C CYS A 87 -4.21 -13.35 7.58
N GLU A 88 -4.51 -14.26 8.48
CA GLU A 88 -5.07 -15.56 8.11
C GLU A 88 -6.52 -15.42 7.64
N GLY A 89 -6.87 -16.12 6.56
CA GLY A 89 -8.24 -16.16 6.05
C GLY A 89 -8.69 -14.98 5.20
N MET A 90 -7.82 -13.99 4.99
CA MET A 90 -8.05 -12.90 4.02
C MET A 90 -6.93 -12.87 2.98
N PRO A 91 -7.25 -12.73 1.68
CA PRO A 91 -6.22 -12.61 0.65
C PRO A 91 -5.50 -11.26 0.74
N THR A 92 -4.28 -11.20 0.25
CA THR A 92 -3.57 -9.94 -0.01
C THR A 92 -4.41 -9.04 -0.93
N GLY A 93 -4.34 -7.74 -0.73
CA GLY A 93 -4.99 -6.77 -1.62
C GLY A 93 -4.50 -6.92 -3.06
N VAL A 94 -5.42 -6.84 -4.02
CA VAL A 94 -5.14 -7.00 -5.45
C VAL A 94 -5.76 -5.84 -6.23
N ALA A 95 -5.05 -5.31 -7.22
CA ALA A 95 -5.62 -4.45 -8.24
C ALA A 95 -5.46 -5.09 -9.62
N THR A 96 -6.52 -5.12 -10.43
CA THR A 96 -6.39 -5.38 -11.86
C THR A 96 -6.26 -4.06 -12.60
N VAL A 97 -5.19 -3.90 -13.36
CA VAL A 97 -4.88 -2.67 -14.08
C VAL A 97 -4.82 -2.99 -15.57
N GLN A 98 -5.83 -2.61 -16.32
CA GLN A 98 -5.83 -2.72 -17.77
C GLN A 98 -5.31 -1.41 -18.36
N VAL A 99 -4.34 -1.49 -19.29
CA VAL A 99 -3.74 -0.32 -19.93
C VAL A 99 -3.82 -0.50 -21.43
N ASN A 100 -4.41 0.47 -22.15
CA ASN A 100 -4.49 0.45 -23.62
C ASN A 100 -3.27 1.13 -24.28
N ARG A 101 -3.23 1.15 -25.63
CA ARG A 101 -2.13 1.76 -26.39
C ARG A 101 -2.02 3.27 -26.20
N GLU A 102 -3.12 3.93 -25.90
CA GLU A 102 -3.20 5.38 -25.65
C GLU A 102 -2.71 5.77 -24.25
N GLY A 103 -2.51 4.76 -23.37
CA GLY A 103 -2.10 4.97 -21.99
C GLY A 103 -3.29 5.17 -21.03
N ASP A 104 -4.53 5.04 -21.51
CA ASP A 104 -5.69 5.02 -20.63
C ASP A 104 -5.69 3.75 -19.77
N ASN A 105 -6.19 3.85 -18.55
CA ASN A 105 -6.29 2.70 -17.67
C ASN A 105 -7.70 2.50 -17.11
N GLN A 106 -8.00 1.24 -16.80
CA GLN A 106 -9.15 0.83 -16.00
C GLN A 106 -8.64 -0.02 -14.85
N ILE A 107 -9.04 0.35 -13.62
CA ILE A 107 -8.54 -0.28 -12.42
C ILE A 107 -9.71 -0.78 -11.58
N VAL A 108 -9.62 -2.03 -11.13
CA VAL A 108 -10.50 -2.60 -10.11
C VAL A 108 -9.65 -3.05 -8.94
N VAL A 109 -9.98 -2.57 -7.75
CA VAL A 109 -9.25 -2.91 -6.53
C VAL A 109 -10.11 -3.80 -5.64
N VAL A 110 -9.51 -4.89 -5.17
CA VAL A 110 -10.05 -5.72 -4.09
C VAL A 110 -9.12 -5.52 -2.89
N PRO A 111 -9.56 -4.81 -1.84
CA PRO A 111 -8.68 -4.37 -0.76
C PRO A 111 -8.11 -5.53 0.08
N GLY A 112 -8.81 -6.67 0.18
CA GLY A 112 -8.33 -7.84 0.90
C GLY A 112 -7.87 -7.49 2.32
N ALA A 113 -6.70 -8.02 2.70
CA ALA A 113 -6.11 -7.86 4.03
C ALA A 113 -5.78 -6.40 4.41
N ASN A 114 -5.77 -5.45 3.49
CA ASN A 114 -5.67 -4.02 3.85
C ASN A 114 -6.79 -3.59 4.81
N MET A 115 -7.96 -4.22 4.71
CA MET A 115 -9.10 -3.94 5.59
C MET A 115 -8.98 -4.62 6.96
N ALA A 116 -8.00 -5.49 7.16
CA ALA A 116 -7.71 -6.15 8.43
C ALA A 116 -6.67 -5.39 9.28
N LEU A 117 -6.10 -4.30 8.76
CA LEU A 117 -5.23 -3.45 9.59
C LEU A 117 -5.98 -3.00 10.84
N SER A 118 -5.34 -3.14 12.01
CA SER A 118 -5.99 -2.96 13.31
C SER A 118 -5.45 -1.75 14.09
N PRO A 119 -6.21 -1.22 15.07
CA PRO A 119 -5.73 -0.16 15.96
C PRO A 119 -4.45 -0.57 16.71
N ASP A 120 -4.33 -1.83 17.14
CA ASP A 120 -3.16 -2.33 17.85
C ASP A 120 -1.89 -2.29 16.97
N GLN A 121 -2.03 -2.57 15.68
CA GLN A 121 -0.92 -2.47 14.72
C GLN A 121 -0.49 -1.01 14.53
N VAL A 122 -1.44 -0.09 14.39
CA VAL A 122 -1.19 1.36 14.33
C VAL A 122 -0.50 1.82 15.61
N ASP A 123 -0.98 1.38 16.77
CA ASP A 123 -0.41 1.71 18.07
C ASP A 123 1.02 1.20 18.22
N LYS A 124 1.28 -0.03 17.75
CA LYS A 124 2.62 -0.60 17.73
C LYS A 124 3.55 0.17 16.79
N ALA A 125 3.04 0.57 15.61
CA ALA A 125 3.81 1.34 14.63
C ALA A 125 4.23 2.71 15.17
N LEU A 126 3.36 3.37 15.93
CA LEU A 126 3.60 4.73 16.46
C LEU A 126 4.12 4.73 17.91
N ARG A 127 4.34 3.56 18.52
CA ARG A 127 4.92 3.48 19.86
C ARG A 127 6.36 3.97 19.85
N ASN A 128 6.67 4.90 20.74
CA ASN A 128 8.00 5.49 20.89
C ASN A 128 8.53 6.15 19.60
N THR A 129 7.63 6.61 18.73
CA THR A 129 8.02 7.36 17.55
C THR A 129 8.55 8.74 17.97
N PRO A 130 9.78 9.11 17.59
CA PRO A 130 10.35 10.42 17.96
C PRO A 130 9.56 11.58 17.37
N ALA A 131 9.47 12.68 18.10
CA ALA A 131 8.95 13.93 17.57
C ALA A 131 9.74 14.36 16.32
N GLY A 132 9.06 14.96 15.35
CA GLY A 132 9.64 15.32 14.05
C GLY A 132 9.71 14.19 13.03
N THR A 133 9.30 12.95 13.37
CA THR A 133 9.12 11.88 12.40
C THR A 133 8.01 12.25 11.40
N VAL A 134 8.20 11.95 10.12
CA VAL A 134 7.15 12.10 9.10
C VAL A 134 6.29 10.84 9.09
N VAL A 135 4.97 11.01 9.18
CA VAL A 135 3.99 9.90 9.09
C VAL A 135 3.13 10.11 7.85
N LEU A 136 3.21 9.16 6.91
CA LEU A 136 2.47 9.18 5.65
C LEU A 136 1.24 8.27 5.75
N LEU A 137 0.08 8.77 5.33
CA LEU A 137 -1.22 8.10 5.38
C LEU A 137 -1.94 8.23 4.04
N GLN A 138 -2.82 7.29 3.73
CA GLN A 138 -3.69 7.28 2.53
C GLN A 138 -5.06 6.71 2.92
N LEU A 139 -6.00 6.59 1.96
CA LEU A 139 -7.38 6.15 2.22
C LEU A 139 -7.71 4.75 1.64
N GLU A 140 -6.72 3.89 1.44
CA GLU A 140 -6.93 2.48 1.00
C GLU A 140 -6.98 1.47 2.16
N VAL A 141 -7.06 1.95 3.38
CA VAL A 141 -7.26 1.18 4.62
C VAL A 141 -8.46 1.75 5.39
N PRO A 142 -8.99 1.08 6.44
CA PRO A 142 -10.16 1.60 7.14
C PRO A 142 -9.98 3.05 7.61
N ILE A 143 -10.90 3.93 7.21
CA ILE A 143 -10.79 5.39 7.45
C ILE A 143 -10.71 5.77 8.93
N ASN A 144 -11.37 5.01 9.79
CA ASN A 144 -11.28 5.19 11.24
C ASN A 144 -9.85 4.94 11.77
N LEU A 145 -9.11 4.03 11.15
CA LEU A 145 -7.70 3.79 11.48
C LEU A 145 -6.79 4.89 10.98
N VAL A 146 -7.08 5.45 9.81
CA VAL A 146 -6.35 6.63 9.30
C VAL A 146 -6.51 7.80 10.27
N ALA A 147 -7.74 8.07 10.73
CA ALA A 147 -8.00 9.10 11.73
C ALA A 147 -7.29 8.81 13.06
N HIS A 148 -7.33 7.56 13.54
CA HIS A 148 -6.61 7.13 14.76
C HIS A 148 -5.10 7.35 14.61
N ALA A 149 -4.51 6.91 13.49
CA ALA A 149 -3.09 7.09 13.21
C ALA A 149 -2.68 8.58 13.17
N ALA A 150 -3.49 9.41 12.51
CA ALA A 150 -3.24 10.84 12.41
C ALA A 150 -3.24 11.52 13.78
N HIS A 151 -4.27 11.25 14.62
CA HIS A 151 -4.35 11.80 15.97
C HIS A 151 -3.17 11.35 16.84
N LYS A 152 -2.84 10.07 16.81
CA LYS A 152 -1.75 9.52 17.61
C LYS A 152 -0.39 10.05 17.17
N ALA A 153 -0.14 10.11 15.87
CA ALA A 153 1.10 10.68 15.32
C ALA A 153 1.26 12.15 15.69
N ALA A 154 0.18 12.94 15.54
CA ALA A 154 0.18 14.36 15.94
C ALA A 154 0.44 14.51 17.45
N GLY A 155 -0.18 13.68 18.29
CA GLY A 155 0.05 13.64 19.74
C GLY A 155 1.50 13.30 20.12
N ASN A 156 2.22 12.54 19.30
CA ASN A 156 3.64 12.25 19.46
C ASN A 156 4.56 13.36 18.90
N GLY A 157 4.00 14.46 18.36
CA GLY A 157 4.78 15.55 17.76
C GLY A 157 5.35 15.22 16.37
N CYS A 158 4.73 14.27 15.65
CA CYS A 158 5.10 13.91 14.29
C CYS A 158 4.50 14.88 13.27
N PHE A 159 5.11 14.94 12.07
CA PHE A 159 4.52 15.59 10.90
C PHE A 159 3.63 14.59 10.17
N VAL A 160 2.33 14.85 10.13
CA VAL A 160 1.36 13.97 9.46
C VAL A 160 1.07 14.50 8.07
N ILE A 161 1.22 13.64 7.06
CA ILE A 161 0.90 13.94 5.67
C ILE A 161 -0.13 12.89 5.21
N LEU A 162 -1.30 13.35 4.81
CA LEU A 162 -2.36 12.52 4.27
C LEU A 162 -2.49 12.76 2.76
N ASP A 163 -2.39 11.69 2.00
CA ASP A 163 -2.86 11.63 0.61
C ASP A 163 -4.34 11.20 0.63
N PRO A 164 -5.30 12.10 0.33
CA PRO A 164 -6.74 11.80 0.44
C PRO A 164 -7.25 10.99 -0.76
N ALA A 165 -6.55 9.94 -1.14
CA ALA A 165 -6.86 9.08 -2.26
C ALA A 165 -6.97 7.60 -1.83
N PRO A 166 -7.89 6.82 -2.50
CA PRO A 166 -8.89 7.24 -3.47
C PRO A 166 -10.04 8.05 -2.83
N ILE A 167 -10.73 8.83 -3.67
CA ILE A 167 -11.93 9.59 -3.29
C ILE A 167 -13.17 8.83 -3.77
#